data_16d223056d89fe7ed8895b811c905198
#
_entry.id   16d223056d89fe7ed8895b811c905198
#
_cell.length_a   1.000
_cell.length_b   1.000
_cell.length_c   1.000
_cell.angle_alpha   90.00
_cell.angle_beta   90.00
_cell.angle_gamma   90.00
#
_symmetry.space_group_name_H-M   'P 1'
#
loop_
_entity.id
_entity.type
_entity.pdbx_description
1 polymer ?
#
loop_
_entity_poly.entity_id
_entity_poly.type
_entity_poly.pdbx_seq_one_letter_code
_entity_poly.pdbx_strand_id
1 'polypeptide(L)'
;KIKGMVIGENTLSIKVNALAAVKTTLRNHPNEGPIFSAPPVARLRCQEGGEPLTCNQPAEYTFLYKSSQPGSIGLKPYDPENPPTDVANTTTDHGVTLPFIVRQERGYQDRDEYRILTLFKPDQPWQPWQPQPQWNRKVLVTHGGNCGTSFTPGSAKLNDFSGTFDDVPAIEQSYVTGLGPGFAVMSTALNNGGHNCDVVLQVESMLLAKERIGQ
;
A
#
# COMPACT_ATOMS: atom_id res chain seq x y z
N LYS A 1 -16.66 -8.26 -5.81
CA LYS A 1 -16.84 -7.18 -4.81
C LYS A 1 -18.32 -6.97 -4.57
N ILE A 2 -18.76 -6.97 -3.30
CA ILE A 2 -20.13 -6.67 -2.91
C ILE A 2 -20.20 -5.17 -2.64
N LYS A 3 -21.15 -4.46 -3.26
CA LYS A 3 -21.36 -3.02 -3.08
C LYS A 3 -22.66 -2.77 -2.31
N GLY A 4 -22.78 -1.58 -1.71
CA GLY A 4 -23.99 -1.12 -1.04
C GLY A 4 -24.18 -1.67 0.38
N MET A 5 -23.14 -2.25 0.98
CA MET A 5 -23.16 -2.61 2.39
C MET A 5 -23.02 -1.36 3.28
N VAL A 6 -23.79 -1.30 4.36
CA VAL A 6 -23.62 -0.30 5.41
C VAL A 6 -22.52 -0.72 6.39
N ILE A 7 -21.95 0.25 7.12
CA ILE A 7 -21.03 -0.08 8.21
C ILE A 7 -21.80 -0.86 9.29
N GLY A 8 -21.19 -1.93 9.80
CA GLY A 8 -21.79 -2.86 10.74
C GLY A 8 -22.31 -4.14 10.07
N GLU A 9 -23.31 -4.75 10.64
CA GLU A 9 -23.82 -6.03 10.16
C GLU A 9 -24.74 -5.88 8.94
N ASN A 10 -24.50 -6.73 7.94
CA ASN A 10 -25.28 -6.81 6.71
C ASN A 10 -25.71 -8.26 6.48
N THR A 11 -26.97 -8.48 6.16
CA THR A 11 -27.45 -9.82 5.79
C THR A 11 -27.46 -9.97 4.27
N LEU A 12 -26.65 -10.89 3.76
CA LEU A 12 -26.67 -11.31 2.37
C LEU A 12 -27.62 -12.50 2.22
N SER A 13 -28.59 -12.38 1.33
CA SER A 13 -29.52 -13.47 1.01
C SER A 13 -29.33 -13.87 -0.45
N ILE A 14 -28.97 -15.12 -0.69
CA ILE A 14 -28.78 -15.68 -2.03
C ILE A 14 -29.89 -16.69 -2.30
N LYS A 15 -30.65 -16.47 -3.35
CA LYS A 15 -31.72 -17.38 -3.81
C LYS A 15 -31.46 -17.79 -5.25
N VAL A 16 -31.52 -19.07 -5.52
CA VAL A 16 -31.35 -19.63 -6.86
C VAL A 16 -32.65 -20.32 -7.24
N ASN A 17 -33.34 -19.80 -8.23
CA ASN A 17 -34.63 -20.30 -8.73
C ASN A 17 -35.68 -20.46 -7.58
N ALA A 18 -36.31 -21.61 -7.49
CA ALA A 18 -37.33 -21.94 -6.49
C ALA A 18 -36.76 -22.51 -5.18
N LEU A 19 -35.41 -22.58 -5.06
CA LEU A 19 -34.76 -23.10 -3.85
C LEU A 19 -34.91 -22.12 -2.68
N ALA A 20 -34.82 -22.65 -1.45
CA ALA A 20 -34.78 -21.83 -0.27
C ALA A 20 -33.57 -20.87 -0.30
N ALA A 21 -33.78 -19.65 0.18
CA ALA A 21 -32.69 -18.68 0.25
C ALA A 21 -31.65 -19.07 1.32
N VAL A 22 -30.38 -19.04 0.94
CA VAL A 22 -29.27 -19.12 1.89
C VAL A 22 -28.96 -17.71 2.39
N LYS A 23 -28.89 -17.53 3.69
CA LYS A 23 -28.55 -16.26 4.33
C LYS A 23 -27.21 -16.35 5.04
N THR A 24 -26.40 -15.32 4.92
CA THR A 24 -25.18 -15.14 5.69
C THR A 24 -25.07 -13.70 6.19
N THR A 25 -24.43 -13.52 7.34
CA THR A 25 -24.17 -12.19 7.88
C THR A 25 -22.73 -11.80 7.57
N LEU A 26 -22.56 -10.62 7.00
CA LEU A 26 -21.27 -10.00 6.73
C LEU A 26 -21.16 -8.73 7.57
N ARG A 27 -20.04 -8.54 8.23
CA ARG A 27 -19.76 -7.29 8.94
C ARG A 27 -18.85 -6.42 8.08
N ASN A 28 -19.32 -5.21 7.82
CA ASN A 28 -18.58 -4.18 7.11
C ASN A 28 -17.97 -3.18 8.10
N HIS A 29 -16.81 -2.67 7.80
CA HIS A 29 -16.08 -1.69 8.62
C HIS A 29 -15.76 -0.42 7.80
N PRO A 30 -15.38 0.70 8.43
CA PRO A 30 -14.90 1.88 7.71
C PRO A 30 -13.67 1.54 6.85
N ASN A 31 -13.55 2.16 5.68
CA ASN A 31 -12.42 1.92 4.77
C ASN A 31 -11.05 2.22 5.41
N GLU A 32 -11.02 3.17 6.33
CA GLU A 32 -9.80 3.63 7.00
C GLU A 32 -9.61 2.98 8.40
N GLY A 33 -10.45 2.01 8.74
CA GLY A 33 -10.47 1.38 10.07
C GLY A 33 -11.19 2.22 11.14
N PRO A 34 -11.12 1.81 12.40
CA PRO A 34 -10.55 0.55 12.86
C PRO A 34 -11.42 -0.68 12.54
N ILE A 35 -10.79 -1.86 12.44
CA ILE A 35 -11.50 -3.15 12.29
C ILE A 35 -11.64 -3.84 13.65
N PHE A 36 -10.53 -4.01 14.36
CA PHE A 36 -10.43 -4.73 15.62
C PHE A 36 -10.10 -3.82 16.80
N SER A 37 -9.32 -2.76 16.55
CA SER A 37 -8.88 -1.86 17.60
C SER A 37 -9.99 -0.93 18.08
N ALA A 38 -9.87 -0.48 19.32
CA ALA A 38 -10.77 0.51 19.88
C ALA A 38 -10.60 1.87 19.17
N PRO A 39 -11.61 2.76 19.27
CA PRO A 39 -11.46 4.14 18.80
C PRO A 39 -10.20 4.81 19.33
N PRO A 40 -9.62 5.78 18.60
CA PRO A 40 -8.42 6.48 19.01
C PRO A 40 -8.56 7.08 20.41
N VAL A 41 -7.53 6.91 21.23
CA VAL A 41 -7.47 7.63 22.52
C VAL A 41 -7.13 9.10 22.26
N ALA A 42 -7.70 10.01 23.05
CA ALA A 42 -7.57 11.45 22.89
C ALA A 42 -6.11 12.00 22.93
N ARG A 43 -5.13 11.17 23.32
CA ARG A 43 -3.72 11.53 23.43
C ARG A 43 -2.90 11.25 22.17
N LEU A 44 -3.48 10.57 21.17
CA LEU A 44 -2.76 10.30 19.93
C LEU A 44 -2.56 11.61 19.15
N ARG A 45 -1.34 11.80 18.69
CA ARG A 45 -0.99 12.93 17.84
C ARG A 45 -1.25 12.53 16.39
N CYS A 46 -2.19 13.21 15.77
CA CYS A 46 -2.36 13.12 14.33
C CYS A 46 -1.25 13.85 13.59
N GLN A 47 -1.04 13.48 12.34
CA GLN A 47 -0.25 14.29 11.41
C GLN A 47 -0.96 15.62 11.16
N GLU A 48 -0.19 16.64 10.77
CA GLU A 48 -0.76 17.95 10.43
C GLU A 48 -1.78 17.79 9.29
N GLY A 49 -2.96 18.37 9.45
CA GLY A 49 -4.07 18.25 8.51
C GLY A 49 -4.90 16.96 8.58
N GLY A 50 -4.58 16.03 9.49
CA GLY A 50 -5.40 14.82 9.71
C GLY A 50 -6.71 15.13 10.44
N GLU A 51 -7.78 14.42 10.08
CA GLU A 51 -9.05 14.49 10.77
C GLU A 51 -8.90 14.13 12.26
N PRO A 52 -9.44 14.91 13.20
CA PRO A 52 -9.16 14.75 14.64
C PRO A 52 -9.49 13.38 15.22
N LEU A 53 -10.47 12.67 14.65
CA LEU A 53 -10.90 11.36 15.15
C LEU A 53 -10.17 10.18 14.50
N THR A 54 -9.81 10.30 13.23
CA THR A 54 -9.23 9.21 12.44
C THR A 54 -7.77 9.43 12.13
N CYS A 55 -7.25 10.64 12.26
CA CYS A 55 -5.93 11.08 11.81
C CYS A 55 -5.68 10.87 10.30
N ASN A 56 -6.69 10.54 9.54
CA ASN A 56 -6.57 10.25 8.12
C ASN A 56 -6.51 11.54 7.30
N GLN A 57 -5.78 11.49 6.21
CA GLN A 57 -5.67 12.54 5.19
C GLN A 57 -6.01 11.94 3.82
N PRO A 58 -6.41 12.74 2.84
CA PRO A 58 -6.55 12.28 1.46
C PRO A 58 -5.24 11.66 0.96
N ALA A 59 -5.36 10.57 0.19
CA ALA A 59 -4.19 9.93 -0.39
C ALA A 59 -3.50 10.84 -1.41
N GLU A 60 -2.18 10.87 -1.36
CA GLU A 60 -1.32 11.57 -2.31
C GLU A 60 -0.76 10.58 -3.33
N TYR A 61 -0.59 11.06 -4.56
CA TYR A 61 -0.05 10.28 -5.66
C TYR A 61 1.18 10.95 -6.24
N THR A 62 2.26 10.20 -6.31
CA THR A 62 3.52 10.65 -6.92
C THR A 62 4.02 9.62 -7.93
N PHE A 63 4.84 10.09 -8.87
CA PHE A 63 5.49 9.22 -9.83
C PHE A 63 6.99 9.21 -9.60
N LEU A 64 7.57 8.03 -9.74
CA LEU A 64 8.99 7.77 -9.56
C LEU A 64 9.50 6.99 -10.76
N TYR A 65 10.81 6.95 -10.97
CA TYR A 65 11.40 6.12 -12.01
C TYR A 65 12.76 5.55 -11.57
N LYS A 66 13.13 4.43 -12.17
CA LYS A 66 14.48 3.88 -12.05
C LYS A 66 15.35 4.49 -13.13
N SER A 67 16.47 5.09 -12.74
CA SER A 67 17.45 5.63 -13.69
C SER A 67 18.32 4.51 -14.28
N SER A 68 18.61 4.58 -15.57
CA SER A 68 19.54 3.71 -16.28
C SER A 68 21.00 4.09 -16.09
N GLN A 69 21.29 5.18 -15.39
CA GLN A 69 22.66 5.62 -15.14
C GLN A 69 23.41 4.60 -14.28
N PRO A 70 24.66 4.24 -14.64
CA PRO A 70 25.47 3.33 -13.83
C PRO A 70 25.60 3.81 -12.38
N GLY A 71 25.43 2.89 -11.42
CA GLY A 71 25.51 3.19 -10.00
C GLY A 71 24.30 3.91 -9.40
N SER A 72 23.24 4.16 -10.18
CA SER A 72 22.01 4.73 -9.63
C SER A 72 21.29 3.70 -8.76
N ILE A 73 21.04 4.05 -7.50
CA ILE A 73 20.33 3.23 -6.50
C ILE A 73 19.00 3.89 -6.18
N GLY A 74 17.97 3.09 -5.89
CA GLY A 74 16.63 3.56 -5.55
C GLY A 74 15.87 4.16 -6.74
N LEU A 75 14.80 4.85 -6.41
CA LEU A 75 13.94 5.54 -7.38
C LEU A 75 14.14 7.05 -7.27
N LYS A 76 14.00 7.74 -8.40
CA LYS A 76 14.03 9.20 -8.51
C LYS A 76 12.63 9.74 -8.82
N PRO A 77 12.33 11.00 -8.48
CA PRO A 77 11.07 11.64 -8.89
C PRO A 77 10.91 11.65 -10.42
N TYR A 78 9.72 11.29 -10.89
CA TYR A 78 9.35 11.32 -12.31
C TYR A 78 8.36 12.46 -12.56
N ASP A 79 8.67 13.31 -13.52
CA ASP A 79 7.79 14.37 -13.98
C ASP A 79 7.18 13.96 -15.34
N PRO A 80 5.86 13.71 -15.42
CA PRO A 80 5.21 13.39 -16.70
C PRO A 80 5.24 14.52 -17.74
N GLU A 81 5.34 15.76 -17.30
CA GLU A 81 5.41 16.94 -18.19
C GLU A 81 6.82 17.14 -18.76
N ASN A 82 7.84 16.69 -18.01
CA ASN A 82 9.24 16.76 -18.42
C ASN A 82 9.92 15.39 -18.19
N PRO A 83 9.59 14.35 -18.99
CA PRO A 83 10.07 13.00 -18.75
C PRO A 83 11.59 12.91 -18.79
N PRO A 84 12.23 12.28 -17.80
CA PRO A 84 13.67 12.03 -17.82
C PRO A 84 14.08 11.16 -19.01
N THR A 85 15.24 11.44 -19.60
CA THR A 85 15.78 10.69 -20.74
C THR A 85 16.50 9.41 -20.33
N ASP A 86 16.79 9.24 -19.05
CA ASP A 86 17.53 8.11 -18.47
C ASP A 86 16.64 7.09 -17.74
N VAL A 87 15.38 6.95 -18.16
CA VAL A 87 14.48 5.93 -17.60
C VAL A 87 14.94 4.54 -18.01
N ALA A 88 15.20 3.67 -17.01
CA ALA A 88 15.54 2.26 -17.27
C ALA A 88 14.31 1.49 -17.77
N ASN A 89 14.54 0.38 -18.47
CA ASN A 89 13.49 -0.60 -18.74
C ASN A 89 13.54 -1.75 -17.73
N THR A 90 12.40 -2.38 -17.51
CA THR A 90 12.30 -3.64 -16.79
C THR A 90 11.42 -4.63 -17.54
N THR A 91 11.60 -5.92 -17.27
CA THR A 91 10.74 -6.98 -17.78
C THR A 91 10.14 -7.72 -16.61
N THR A 92 8.82 -7.74 -16.53
CA THR A 92 8.10 -8.42 -15.46
C THR A 92 8.22 -9.95 -15.57
N ASP A 93 7.87 -10.68 -14.52
CA ASP A 93 7.84 -12.16 -14.53
C ASP A 93 6.76 -12.73 -15.49
N HIS A 94 5.83 -11.91 -15.97
CA HIS A 94 4.88 -12.25 -17.05
C HIS A 94 5.40 -11.88 -18.46
N GLY A 95 6.68 -11.47 -18.58
CA GLY A 95 7.30 -11.16 -19.86
C GLY A 95 6.94 -9.78 -20.45
N VAL A 96 6.31 -8.90 -19.67
CA VAL A 96 5.96 -7.54 -20.13
C VAL A 96 7.17 -6.63 -19.94
N THR A 97 7.73 -6.10 -21.03
CA THR A 97 8.83 -5.12 -21.00
C THR A 97 8.27 -3.71 -21.10
N LEU A 98 8.70 -2.83 -20.20
CA LEU A 98 8.21 -1.44 -20.12
C LEU A 98 9.24 -0.53 -19.46
N PRO A 99 9.12 0.81 -19.64
CA PRO A 99 9.88 1.76 -18.83
C PRO A 99 9.62 1.56 -17.34
N PHE A 100 10.66 1.62 -16.52
CA PHE A 100 10.55 1.44 -15.07
C PHE A 100 10.04 2.73 -14.41
N ILE A 101 8.76 3.03 -14.65
CA ILE A 101 8.04 4.11 -14.01
C ILE A 101 7.12 3.50 -12.96
N VAL A 102 7.03 4.14 -11.80
CA VAL A 102 6.31 3.68 -10.62
C VAL A 102 5.33 4.75 -10.19
N ARG A 103 4.08 4.35 -9.95
CA ARG A 103 3.11 5.16 -9.23
C ARG A 103 3.19 4.80 -7.76
N GLN A 104 3.40 5.79 -6.92
CA GLN A 104 3.33 5.68 -5.47
C GLN A 104 2.06 6.33 -4.98
N GLU A 105 1.28 5.60 -4.21
CA GLU A 105 0.23 6.12 -3.37
C GLU A 105 0.74 6.17 -1.93
N ARG A 106 0.54 7.31 -1.27
CA ARG A 106 0.80 7.54 0.14
C ARG A 106 -0.47 8.02 0.79
N GLY A 107 -0.91 7.37 1.83
CA GLY A 107 -2.14 7.73 2.53
C GLY A 107 -2.07 7.32 3.99
N TYR A 108 -3.20 7.43 4.66
CA TYR A 108 -3.32 7.15 6.09
C TYR A 108 -4.50 6.23 6.32
N GLN A 109 -4.27 5.19 7.07
CA GLN A 109 -5.27 4.24 7.53
C GLN A 109 -4.95 3.86 8.97
N ASP A 110 -5.97 3.65 9.78
CA ASP A 110 -5.80 3.31 11.19
C ASP A 110 -4.89 4.30 11.93
N ARG A 111 -4.98 5.58 11.54
CA ARG A 111 -4.25 6.72 12.10
C ARG A 111 -2.77 6.82 11.72
N ASP A 112 -2.27 5.98 10.83
CA ASP A 112 -0.87 5.99 10.45
C ASP A 112 -0.65 5.84 8.95
N GLU A 113 0.58 6.07 8.51
CA GLU A 113 0.94 6.08 7.09
C GLU A 113 0.91 4.68 6.48
N TYR A 114 0.41 4.57 5.25
CA TYR A 114 0.66 3.47 4.35
C TYR A 114 1.27 3.96 3.04
N ARG A 115 1.96 3.09 2.35
CA ARG A 115 2.45 3.31 0.97
C ARG A 115 2.18 2.08 0.12
N ILE A 116 1.76 2.34 -1.12
CA ILE A 116 1.57 1.33 -2.14
C ILE A 116 2.28 1.80 -3.40
N LEU A 117 3.16 0.97 -3.94
CA LEU A 117 3.92 1.24 -5.15
C LEU A 117 3.64 0.16 -6.20
N THR A 118 3.47 0.56 -7.45
CA THR A 118 3.30 -0.35 -8.59
C THR A 118 3.99 0.21 -9.82
N LEU A 119 4.46 -0.68 -10.70
CA LEU A 119 4.83 -0.26 -12.05
C LEU A 119 3.63 0.38 -12.73
N PHE A 120 3.86 1.45 -13.46
CA PHE A 120 2.81 2.27 -14.03
C PHE A 120 3.14 2.74 -15.44
N LYS A 121 2.17 2.63 -16.34
CA LYS A 121 2.22 3.22 -17.69
C LYS A 121 1.31 4.45 -17.71
N PRO A 122 1.86 5.67 -17.80
CA PRO A 122 1.08 6.91 -17.74
C PRO A 122 0.01 7.05 -18.85
N ASP A 123 0.28 6.46 -20.00
CA ASP A 123 -0.58 6.48 -21.20
C ASP A 123 -1.68 5.41 -21.22
N GLN A 124 -1.75 4.57 -20.19
CA GLN A 124 -2.75 3.50 -20.11
C GLN A 124 -3.72 3.74 -18.96
N PRO A 125 -5.04 3.64 -19.21
CA PRO A 125 -6.01 3.68 -18.13
C PRO A 125 -5.86 2.47 -17.21
N TRP A 126 -6.21 2.66 -15.96
CA TRP A 126 -6.30 1.58 -14.98
C TRP A 126 -7.57 1.74 -14.14
N GLN A 127 -8.08 0.62 -13.69
CA GLN A 127 -9.25 0.55 -12.82
C GLN A 127 -9.01 -0.55 -11.79
N PRO A 128 -9.56 -0.47 -10.58
CA PRO A 128 -9.40 -1.50 -9.55
C PRO A 128 -9.78 -2.92 -10.03
N TRP A 129 -10.77 -3.01 -10.91
CA TRP A 129 -11.21 -4.28 -11.52
C TRP A 129 -10.47 -4.65 -12.82
N GLN A 130 -9.69 -3.73 -13.36
CA GLN A 130 -8.91 -3.90 -14.58
C GLN A 130 -7.54 -3.25 -14.38
N PRO A 131 -6.67 -3.85 -13.56
CA PRO A 131 -5.32 -3.33 -13.34
C PRO A 131 -4.50 -3.42 -14.63
N GLN A 132 -3.49 -2.57 -14.72
CA GLN A 132 -2.56 -2.59 -15.84
C GLN A 132 -1.80 -3.96 -15.90
N PRO A 133 -1.47 -4.47 -17.10
CA PRO A 133 -0.96 -5.84 -17.29
C PRO A 133 0.43 -6.10 -16.71
N GLN A 134 1.22 -5.05 -16.40
CA GLN A 134 2.53 -5.19 -15.78
C GLN A 134 2.48 -5.61 -14.32
N TRP A 135 1.34 -5.47 -13.63
CA TRP A 135 1.17 -6.04 -12.30
C TRP A 135 1.02 -7.55 -12.38
N ASN A 136 1.92 -8.27 -11.74
CA ASN A 136 1.93 -9.73 -11.73
C ASN A 136 0.93 -10.36 -10.72
N ARG A 137 0.05 -9.54 -10.11
CA ARG A 137 -0.95 -9.91 -9.09
C ARG A 137 -0.36 -10.41 -7.78
N LYS A 138 0.90 -10.13 -7.53
CA LYS A 138 1.57 -10.43 -6.27
C LYS A 138 1.84 -9.12 -5.52
N VAL A 139 1.87 -9.22 -4.20
CA VAL A 139 2.17 -8.10 -3.31
C VAL A 139 3.39 -8.48 -2.48
N LEU A 140 4.38 -7.62 -2.48
CA LEU A 140 5.50 -7.65 -1.55
C LEU A 140 5.15 -6.73 -0.39
N VAL A 141 5.04 -7.30 0.80
CA VAL A 141 4.84 -6.53 2.04
C VAL A 141 6.18 -6.30 2.69
N THR A 142 6.53 -5.03 2.90
CA THR A 142 7.72 -4.67 3.65
C THR A 142 7.34 -4.31 5.09
N HIS A 143 8.14 -4.76 6.04
CA HIS A 143 7.95 -4.51 7.47
C HIS A 143 9.30 -4.30 8.14
N GLY A 144 9.41 -3.41 9.10
CA GLY A 144 10.65 -3.19 9.83
C GLY A 144 11.00 -4.36 10.75
N GLY A 145 12.26 -4.42 11.18
CA GLY A 145 12.71 -5.25 12.29
C GLY A 145 12.52 -4.53 13.63
N ASN A 146 12.95 -5.16 14.70
CA ASN A 146 12.81 -4.73 16.08
C ASN A 146 11.39 -4.79 16.66
N CYS A 147 11.27 -4.43 17.92
CA CYS A 147 10.02 -4.31 18.62
C CYS A 147 10.02 -2.99 19.41
N GLY A 148 9.11 -2.11 19.08
CA GLY A 148 8.94 -0.80 19.72
C GLY A 148 7.47 -0.41 19.76
N THR A 149 7.17 0.61 20.57
CA THR A 149 5.84 1.19 20.61
C THR A 149 5.97 2.70 20.59
N SER A 150 5.31 3.35 19.63
CA SER A 150 5.26 4.79 19.53
C SER A 150 3.80 5.27 19.42
N PHE A 151 3.50 6.37 20.09
CA PHE A 151 2.20 7.05 20.01
C PHE A 151 2.24 8.27 19.08
N THR A 152 3.36 8.48 18.42
CA THR A 152 3.50 9.51 17.38
C THR A 152 3.29 8.88 16.00
N PRO A 153 2.86 9.65 15.00
CA PRO A 153 2.76 9.15 13.65
C PRO A 153 4.09 8.55 13.16
N GLY A 154 4.03 7.38 12.55
CA GLY A 154 5.16 6.70 11.95
C GLY A 154 5.24 6.93 10.45
N SER A 155 6.23 6.31 9.81
CA SER A 155 6.35 6.26 8.36
C SER A 155 6.35 4.82 7.87
N ALA A 156 5.68 4.58 6.76
CA ALA A 156 5.69 3.29 6.10
C ALA A 156 7.05 3.05 5.44
N LYS A 157 7.87 2.17 6.03
CA LYS A 157 9.19 1.81 5.51
C LYS A 157 9.04 0.97 4.24
N LEU A 158 9.77 1.31 3.19
CA LEU A 158 9.73 0.58 1.92
C LEU A 158 10.73 -0.56 1.86
N ASN A 159 11.81 -0.49 2.61
CA ASN A 159 12.76 -1.59 2.71
C ASN A 159 12.30 -2.64 3.73
N ASP A 160 12.63 -3.89 3.47
CA ASP A 160 12.22 -5.06 4.25
C ASP A 160 12.86 -5.15 5.63
N PHE A 161 14.04 -4.58 5.80
CA PHE A 161 14.72 -4.50 7.07
C PHE A 161 14.72 -3.07 7.62
N SER A 162 15.00 -2.91 8.86
CA SER A 162 14.99 -1.67 9.64
C SER A 162 15.95 -0.55 9.17
N GLY A 163 16.06 -0.33 7.87
CA GLY A 163 16.86 0.74 7.27
C GLY A 163 18.34 0.46 7.15
N THR A 164 18.80 -0.73 7.53
CA THR A 164 20.24 -1.06 7.55
C THR A 164 20.84 -1.18 6.16
N PHE A 165 20.05 -1.42 5.12
CA PHE A 165 20.52 -1.56 3.74
C PHE A 165 20.38 -0.30 2.89
N ASP A 166 19.66 0.71 3.37
CA ASP A 166 19.57 1.99 2.67
C ASP A 166 20.92 2.70 2.58
N ASP A 167 21.80 2.42 3.54
CA ASP A 167 23.10 3.06 3.68
C ASP A 167 24.27 2.26 3.08
N VAL A 168 23.98 1.08 2.48
CA VAL A 168 25.06 0.26 1.87
C VAL A 168 25.25 0.66 0.41
N PRO A 169 26.36 1.30 0.06
CA PRO A 169 26.65 1.66 -1.32
C PRO A 169 26.63 0.44 -2.25
N ALA A 170 26.08 0.62 -3.45
CA ALA A 170 26.00 -0.37 -4.51
C ALA A 170 25.03 -1.56 -4.33
N ILE A 171 24.22 -1.59 -3.26
CA ILE A 171 23.13 -2.55 -3.14
C ILE A 171 21.81 -1.86 -3.49
N GLU A 172 21.06 -2.44 -4.42
CA GLU A 172 19.73 -1.95 -4.76
C GLU A 172 18.74 -2.18 -3.61
N GLN A 173 17.84 -1.25 -3.41
CA GLN A 173 16.83 -1.32 -2.37
C GLN A 173 15.83 -2.45 -2.66
N SER A 174 15.43 -3.18 -1.63
CA SER A 174 14.60 -4.40 -1.76
C SER A 174 13.25 -4.14 -2.46
N TYR A 175 12.61 -3.02 -2.20
CA TYR A 175 11.35 -2.67 -2.84
C TYR A 175 11.51 -2.40 -4.35
N VAL A 176 12.63 -1.81 -4.78
CA VAL A 176 12.94 -1.61 -6.21
C VAL A 176 13.13 -2.96 -6.90
N THR A 177 13.85 -3.88 -6.25
CA THR A 177 14.04 -5.26 -6.72
C THR A 177 12.70 -5.99 -6.86
N GLY A 178 11.75 -5.76 -5.94
CA GLY A 178 10.40 -6.34 -6.02
C GLY A 178 9.54 -5.73 -7.11
N LEU A 179 9.64 -4.42 -7.36
CA LEU A 179 8.87 -3.74 -8.41
C LEU A 179 9.25 -4.21 -9.82
N GLY A 180 10.53 -4.45 -10.08
CA GLY A 180 11.00 -4.87 -11.40
C GLY A 180 10.26 -6.06 -11.99
N PRO A 181 10.08 -7.20 -11.27
CA PRO A 181 9.28 -8.34 -11.70
C PRO A 181 7.77 -8.09 -11.77
N GLY A 182 7.28 -6.92 -11.36
CA GLY A 182 5.86 -6.56 -11.45
C GLY A 182 5.06 -6.73 -10.16
N PHE A 183 5.70 -6.90 -9.01
CA PHE A 183 4.98 -6.90 -7.73
C PHE A 183 4.43 -5.50 -7.43
N ALA A 184 3.28 -5.44 -6.76
CA ALA A 184 2.94 -4.28 -5.95
C ALA A 184 3.74 -4.34 -4.64
N VAL A 185 4.34 -3.23 -4.24
CA VAL A 185 5.01 -3.13 -2.93
C VAL A 185 4.09 -2.39 -1.98
N MET A 186 3.87 -2.94 -0.80
CA MET A 186 2.99 -2.40 0.23
C MET A 186 3.73 -2.31 1.55
N SER A 187 3.61 -1.18 2.21
CA SER A 187 4.13 -0.95 3.56
C SER A 187 3.15 -0.13 4.38
N THR A 188 3.09 -0.40 5.67
CA THR A 188 2.34 0.43 6.63
C THR A 188 3.20 0.72 7.84
N ALA A 189 3.06 1.91 8.42
CA ALA A 189 3.80 2.30 9.62
C ALA A 189 3.48 1.38 10.81
N LEU A 190 2.21 1.01 10.97
CA LEU A 190 1.79 0.12 12.06
C LEU A 190 2.23 -1.33 11.88
N ASN A 191 2.63 -1.74 10.69
CA ASN A 191 3.28 -3.04 10.46
C ASN A 191 4.83 -2.95 10.54
N ASN A 192 5.36 -1.78 10.88
CA ASN A 192 6.78 -1.60 11.10
C ASN A 192 7.12 -1.92 12.56
N GLY A 193 7.79 -3.05 12.79
CA GLY A 193 8.13 -3.53 14.13
C GLY A 193 8.92 -2.55 15.01
N GLY A 194 9.71 -1.64 14.41
CA GLY A 194 10.39 -0.57 15.14
C GLY A 194 9.47 0.56 15.61
N HIS A 195 8.25 0.63 15.08
CA HIS A 195 7.24 1.63 15.45
C HIS A 195 6.09 1.02 16.25
N ASN A 196 5.65 -0.18 15.91
CA ASN A 196 4.56 -0.88 16.59
C ASN A 196 4.83 -2.39 16.65
N CYS A 197 4.64 -2.98 17.83
CA CYS A 197 4.78 -4.42 18.10
C CYS A 197 3.48 -5.14 18.45
N ASP A 198 2.37 -4.42 18.44
CA ASP A 198 1.09 -5.06 18.70
C ASP A 198 0.64 -5.86 17.48
N VAL A 199 0.54 -7.17 17.63
CA VAL A 199 0.20 -8.10 16.53
C VAL A 199 -1.19 -7.81 15.97
N VAL A 200 -2.15 -7.41 16.78
CA VAL A 200 -3.51 -7.10 16.33
C VAL A 200 -3.51 -5.88 15.44
N LEU A 201 -2.82 -4.82 15.84
CA LEU A 201 -2.68 -3.60 15.04
C LEU A 201 -1.88 -3.84 13.75
N GLN A 202 -0.85 -4.68 13.80
CA GLN A 202 -0.10 -5.06 12.60
C GLN A 202 -0.98 -5.77 11.58
N VAL A 203 -1.77 -6.76 12.03
CA VAL A 203 -2.70 -7.50 11.16
C VAL A 203 -3.78 -6.59 10.61
N GLU A 204 -4.36 -5.74 11.44
CA GLU A 204 -5.39 -4.79 11.05
C GLU A 204 -4.89 -3.83 9.97
N SER A 205 -3.75 -3.20 10.19
CA SER A 205 -3.12 -2.28 9.26
C SER A 205 -2.78 -2.94 7.91
N MET A 206 -2.28 -4.19 7.95
CA MET A 206 -2.06 -4.98 6.74
C MET A 206 -3.34 -5.30 5.98
N LEU A 207 -4.41 -5.66 6.68
CA LEU A 207 -5.70 -5.95 6.04
C LEU A 207 -6.26 -4.72 5.33
N LEU A 208 -6.24 -3.56 6.00
CA LEU A 208 -6.70 -2.29 5.43
C LEU A 208 -5.92 -1.91 4.17
N ALA A 209 -4.58 -1.99 4.23
CA ALA A 209 -3.74 -1.67 3.07
C ALA A 209 -3.94 -2.66 1.92
N LYS A 210 -4.17 -3.96 2.21
CA LYS A 210 -4.51 -4.96 1.20
C LYS A 210 -5.86 -4.71 0.56
N GLU A 211 -6.86 -4.27 1.33
CA GLU A 211 -8.15 -3.87 0.79
C GLU A 211 -8.02 -2.63 -0.10
N ARG A 212 -7.17 -1.68 0.29
CA ARG A 212 -6.88 -0.50 -0.50
C ARG A 212 -6.31 -0.82 -1.89
N ILE A 213 -5.44 -1.82 -2.01
CA ILE A 213 -4.96 -2.32 -3.31
C ILE A 213 -6.11 -2.81 -4.21
N GLY A 214 -7.19 -3.33 -3.61
CA GLY A 214 -8.37 -3.82 -4.32
C GLY A 214 -9.38 -2.73 -4.69
N GLN A 215 -9.19 -1.50 -4.27
CA GLN A 215 -10.06 -0.35 -4.53
C GLN A 215 -9.61 0.45 -5.74
#